data_7efe756f3a553d635ca33fb957c5258e
#
_entry.id   7efe756f3a553d635ca33fb957c5258e
#
_cell.length_a   1.000
_cell.length_b   1.000
_cell.length_c   1.000
_cell.angle_alpha   90.00
_cell.angle_beta   90.00
_cell.angle_gamma   90.00
#
_symmetry.space_group_name_H-M   'P 1'
#
loop_
_entity.id
_entity.type
_entity.pdbx_description
1 polymer ?
#
loop_
_entity_poly.entity_id
_entity_poly.type
_entity_poly.pdbx_seq_one_letter_code
_entity_poly.pdbx_strand_id
1 'polypeptide(L)'
;MSDNKTKPTDVSVESFLASTTETRRAEAHTLIAMMREIAGEEPRMWGPSIIGFGNRHYAYDTGREGDVPRLAFSPRKASITIYFSEGFDRYGHELTLLGKHKQSMSCLYINKLADIDLGVLRAMLTQSFALVAAPQTKTTTVDEYLASVPAAARPKFDELRQIVRDTLPSSKEVLSYGIVGYKIDEKRARVFISGWKDHLAIYPIPKDAGLQKQLAPYIKGKGTLWFPLDAPLPTALIIHVVQELAA
;
A
#
# COMPACT_ATOMS: atom_id res chain seq x y z
N MET A 1 3.10 -21.66 7.23
CA MET A 1 2.74 -20.23 7.41
C MET A 1 4.02 -19.46 7.72
N SER A 2 4.42 -18.45 6.95
CA SER A 2 5.60 -17.65 7.30
C SER A 2 5.19 -16.69 8.41
N ASP A 3 5.76 -16.89 9.56
CA ASP A 3 5.54 -16.06 10.75
C ASP A 3 5.97 -14.60 10.49
N ASN A 4 5.24 -13.63 11.07
CA ASN A 4 5.58 -12.22 10.92
C ASN A 4 6.93 -11.96 11.59
N LYS A 5 7.94 -11.51 10.83
CA LYS A 5 9.30 -11.29 11.35
C LYS A 5 9.40 -10.11 12.31
N THR A 6 8.41 -9.21 12.29
CA THR A 6 8.38 -8.01 13.13
C THR A 6 7.21 -8.14 14.10
N LYS A 7 7.49 -8.62 15.31
CA LYS A 7 6.54 -8.75 16.43
C LYS A 7 6.97 -7.85 17.57
N PRO A 8 6.05 -7.44 18.46
CA PRO A 8 6.43 -6.80 19.72
C PRO A 8 7.40 -7.70 20.50
N THR A 9 8.37 -7.09 21.17
CA THR A 9 9.33 -7.80 22.01
C THR A 9 9.35 -7.18 23.40
N ASP A 10 9.83 -7.94 24.39
CA ASP A 10 9.98 -7.47 25.78
C ASP A 10 11.30 -6.70 26.03
N VAL A 11 12.07 -6.46 24.96
CA VAL A 11 13.30 -5.66 25.05
C VAL A 11 12.93 -4.23 25.39
N SER A 12 13.57 -3.66 26.40
CA SER A 12 13.41 -2.26 26.77
C SER A 12 13.92 -1.33 25.66
N VAL A 13 13.11 -0.31 25.32
CA VAL A 13 13.51 0.75 24.36
C VAL A 13 14.80 1.41 24.82
N GLU A 14 14.97 1.70 26.11
CA GLU A 14 16.18 2.30 26.68
C GLU A 14 17.40 1.38 26.55
N SER A 15 17.24 0.08 26.77
CA SER A 15 18.32 -0.90 26.56
C SER A 15 18.77 -0.94 25.10
N PHE A 16 17.83 -0.86 24.16
CA PHE A 16 18.14 -0.77 22.74
C PHE A 16 18.86 0.54 22.42
N LEU A 17 18.38 1.68 22.91
CA LEU A 17 18.98 2.99 22.66
C LEU A 17 20.37 3.12 23.28
N ALA A 18 20.64 2.43 24.38
CA ALA A 18 21.96 2.40 24.99
C ALA A 18 23.05 1.84 24.04
N SER A 19 22.67 1.00 23.08
CA SER A 19 23.56 0.47 22.03
C SER A 19 23.80 1.43 20.86
N THR A 20 23.10 2.57 20.80
CA THR A 20 23.25 3.56 19.73
C THR A 20 24.26 4.65 20.10
N THR A 21 24.68 5.47 19.12
CA THR A 21 25.52 6.64 19.40
C THR A 21 24.75 7.68 20.22
N GLU A 22 25.47 8.49 21.01
CA GLU A 22 24.84 9.56 21.82
C GLU A 22 23.96 10.49 21.00
N THR A 23 24.46 10.99 19.86
CA THR A 23 23.68 11.82 18.94
C THR A 23 22.40 11.12 18.48
N ARG A 24 22.52 9.84 18.07
CA ARG A 24 21.35 9.09 17.58
C ARG A 24 20.34 8.80 18.69
N ARG A 25 20.81 8.61 19.91
CA ARG A 25 19.98 8.45 21.10
C ARG A 25 19.18 9.72 21.40
N ALA A 26 19.86 10.88 21.39
CA ALA A 26 19.17 12.17 21.60
C ALA A 26 18.09 12.43 20.55
N GLU A 27 18.38 12.19 19.27
CA GLU A 27 17.39 12.29 18.18
C GLU A 27 16.22 11.30 18.36
N ALA A 28 16.51 10.07 18.80
CA ALA A 28 15.49 9.07 19.08
C ALA A 28 14.57 9.51 20.23
N HIS A 29 15.09 10.08 21.31
CA HIS A 29 14.27 10.61 22.39
C HIS A 29 13.36 11.76 21.94
N THR A 30 13.83 12.63 21.03
CA THR A 30 12.99 13.68 20.43
C THR A 30 11.80 13.06 19.66
N LEU A 31 12.04 12.03 18.87
CA LEU A 31 10.98 11.34 18.14
C LEU A 31 10.05 10.55 19.06
N ILE A 32 10.59 9.92 20.11
CA ILE A 32 9.79 9.22 21.12
C ILE A 32 8.83 10.19 21.81
N ALA A 33 9.31 11.34 22.25
CA ALA A 33 8.45 12.33 22.88
C ALA A 33 7.33 12.79 21.94
N MET A 34 7.68 13.11 20.67
CA MET A 34 6.72 13.53 19.65
C MET A 34 5.66 12.45 19.35
N MET A 35 6.09 11.22 19.12
CA MET A 35 5.19 10.13 18.76
C MET A 35 4.34 9.66 19.96
N ARG A 36 4.86 9.73 21.18
CA ARG A 36 4.11 9.47 22.42
C ARG A 36 2.97 10.45 22.59
N GLU A 37 3.22 11.74 22.38
CA GLU A 37 2.15 12.77 22.43
C GLU A 37 1.07 12.53 21.38
N ILE A 38 1.45 12.15 20.15
CA ILE A 38 0.51 11.87 19.06
C ILE A 38 -0.29 10.61 19.33
N ALA A 39 0.37 9.55 19.77
CA ALA A 39 -0.25 8.24 19.97
C ALA A 39 -1.03 8.11 21.28
N GLY A 40 -0.64 8.88 22.31
CA GLY A 40 -1.16 8.70 23.67
C GLY A 40 -0.73 7.38 24.33
N GLU A 41 0.31 6.73 23.80
CA GLU A 41 0.77 5.40 24.22
C GLU A 41 2.29 5.36 24.38
N GLU A 42 2.78 4.46 25.27
CA GLU A 42 4.20 4.24 25.46
C GLU A 42 4.82 3.44 24.29
N PRO A 43 6.10 3.70 23.96
CA PRO A 43 6.80 2.98 22.91
C PRO A 43 7.07 1.53 23.29
N ARG A 44 7.08 0.66 22.29
CA ARG A 44 7.54 -0.74 22.42
C ARG A 44 8.55 -1.07 21.33
N MET A 45 9.45 -2.02 21.62
CA MET A 45 10.29 -2.59 20.57
C MET A 45 9.49 -3.56 19.70
N TRP A 46 9.70 -3.44 18.38
CA TRP A 46 9.16 -4.33 17.37
C TRP A 46 10.32 -4.95 16.59
N GLY A 47 10.51 -6.25 16.77
CA GLY A 47 11.73 -6.90 16.29
C GLY A 47 13.00 -6.29 16.90
N PRO A 48 14.16 -6.40 16.23
CA PRO A 48 15.43 -6.05 16.82
C PRO A 48 15.78 -4.55 16.81
N SER A 49 15.05 -3.71 16.05
CA SER A 49 15.52 -2.33 15.78
C SER A 49 14.43 -1.29 15.51
N ILE A 50 13.17 -1.62 15.67
CA ILE A 50 12.07 -0.71 15.43
C ILE A 50 11.43 -0.32 16.76
N ILE A 51 11.27 0.98 16.96
CA ILE A 51 10.52 1.56 18.08
C ILE A 51 9.15 1.92 17.52
N GLY A 52 8.08 1.36 18.09
CA GLY A 52 6.72 1.54 17.60
C GLY A 52 5.74 1.93 18.68
N PHE A 53 4.67 2.62 18.29
CA PHE A 53 3.59 3.14 19.12
C PHE A 53 2.25 2.64 18.62
N GLY A 54 1.40 2.24 19.53
CA GLY A 54 0.10 1.66 19.23
C GLY A 54 0.20 0.29 18.56
N ASN A 55 -0.94 -0.31 18.38
CA ASN A 55 -1.07 -1.58 17.67
C ASN A 55 -2.19 -1.50 16.64
N ARG A 56 -1.93 -2.01 15.46
CA ARG A 56 -2.94 -2.25 14.44
C ARG A 56 -2.87 -3.70 14.00
N HIS A 57 -3.96 -4.41 14.19
CA HIS A 57 -4.12 -5.74 13.62
C HIS A 57 -4.46 -5.64 12.13
N TYR A 58 -3.79 -6.43 11.29
CA TYR A 58 -4.13 -6.61 9.89
C TYR A 58 -4.44 -8.07 9.60
N ALA A 59 -5.42 -8.30 8.73
CA ALA A 59 -5.75 -9.63 8.23
C ALA A 59 -5.95 -9.55 6.70
N TYR A 60 -5.26 -10.42 5.97
CA TYR A 60 -5.42 -10.58 4.52
C TYR A 60 -6.36 -11.75 4.21
N ASP A 61 -7.03 -11.70 3.06
CA ASP A 61 -7.92 -12.79 2.61
C ASP A 61 -7.21 -14.12 2.39
N THR A 62 -5.88 -14.09 2.27
CA THR A 62 -5.02 -15.27 2.21
C THR A 62 -4.87 -15.98 3.56
N GLY A 63 -5.56 -15.49 4.61
CA GLY A 63 -5.43 -16.00 5.98
C GLY A 63 -4.15 -15.53 6.68
N ARG A 64 -3.35 -14.65 6.07
CA ARG A 64 -2.21 -14.03 6.73
C ARG A 64 -2.68 -12.83 7.56
N GLU A 65 -2.42 -12.87 8.84
CA GLU A 65 -2.74 -11.82 9.77
C GLU A 65 -1.54 -11.48 10.67
N GLY A 66 -1.61 -10.38 11.37
CA GLY A 66 -0.58 -9.97 12.32
C GLY A 66 -0.77 -8.56 12.84
N ASP A 67 0.11 -8.18 13.72
CA ASP A 67 0.13 -6.87 14.34
C ASP A 67 1.28 -6.03 13.79
N VAL A 68 1.04 -4.73 13.66
CA VAL A 68 2.05 -3.73 13.29
C VAL A 68 1.85 -2.45 14.11
N PRO A 69 2.91 -1.70 14.39
CA PRO A 69 2.76 -0.43 15.08
C PRO A 69 2.03 0.58 14.18
N ARG A 70 1.27 1.49 14.80
CA ARG A 70 0.57 2.57 14.10
C ARG A 70 1.54 3.69 13.68
N LEU A 71 2.48 4.06 14.57
CA LEU A 71 3.65 4.88 14.24
C LEU A 71 4.90 4.08 14.57
N ALA A 72 5.92 4.21 13.76
CA ALA A 72 7.19 3.56 14.03
C ALA A 72 8.39 4.26 13.39
N PHE A 73 9.54 4.09 14.04
CA PHE A 73 10.80 4.51 13.47
C PHE A 73 11.94 3.57 13.89
N SER A 74 13.06 3.64 13.18
CA SER A 74 14.28 2.93 13.51
C SER A 74 15.48 3.90 13.50
N PRO A 75 16.15 4.12 14.64
CA PRO A 75 17.31 5.01 14.76
C PRO A 75 18.57 4.30 14.29
N ARG A 76 18.68 4.05 12.98
CA ARG A 76 19.83 3.35 12.39
C ARG A 76 21.08 4.25 12.36
N LYS A 77 22.27 3.63 12.31
CA LYS A 77 23.56 4.34 12.30
C LYS A 77 23.66 5.38 11.17
N ALA A 78 23.26 5.02 9.94
CA ALA A 78 23.39 5.90 8.79
C ALA A 78 22.26 6.95 8.70
N SER A 79 21.03 6.58 9.07
CA SER A 79 19.86 7.46 9.02
C SER A 79 18.77 6.99 9.96
N ILE A 80 17.93 7.90 10.41
CA ILE A 80 16.65 7.54 11.01
C ILE A 80 15.71 7.12 9.88
N THR A 81 15.04 6.00 10.06
CA THR A 81 13.98 5.55 9.15
C THR A 81 12.64 5.68 9.86
N ILE A 82 11.72 6.48 9.33
CA ILE A 82 10.34 6.61 9.82
C ILE A 82 9.42 5.88 8.84
N TYR A 83 8.47 5.12 9.36
CA TYR A 83 7.61 4.25 8.56
C TYR A 83 6.22 4.87 8.38
N PHE A 84 5.82 5.03 7.11
CA PHE A 84 4.50 5.48 6.67
C PHE A 84 3.85 4.34 5.89
N SER A 85 3.09 3.50 6.57
CA SER A 85 2.50 2.29 5.96
C SER A 85 1.53 2.57 4.82
N GLU A 86 0.97 3.77 4.78
CA GLU A 86 0.06 4.28 3.76
C GLU A 86 0.77 4.88 2.54
N GLY A 87 2.10 4.98 2.57
CA GLY A 87 2.88 5.63 1.51
C GLY A 87 2.87 7.15 1.59
N PHE A 88 3.33 7.82 0.51
CA PHE A 88 3.59 9.27 0.52
C PHE A 88 2.71 10.09 -0.43
N ASP A 89 1.78 9.48 -1.13
CA ASP A 89 0.94 10.17 -2.14
C ASP A 89 0.16 11.37 -1.59
N ARG A 90 -0.12 11.36 -0.28
CA ARG A 90 -0.87 12.40 0.42
C ARG A 90 -0.01 13.51 1.00
N TYR A 91 1.30 13.32 1.07
CA TYR A 91 2.25 14.20 1.75
C TYR A 91 3.09 15.05 0.79
N GLY A 92 2.65 15.19 -0.47
CA GLY A 92 3.42 15.90 -1.49
C GLY A 92 3.79 17.33 -1.11
N HIS A 93 2.87 18.06 -0.46
CA HIS A 93 3.12 19.42 -0.01
C HIS A 93 4.09 19.43 1.20
N GLU A 94 3.82 18.63 2.20
CA GLU A 94 4.64 18.52 3.41
C GLU A 94 6.08 18.11 3.09
N LEU A 95 6.26 17.18 2.15
CA LEU A 95 7.59 16.75 1.72
C LEU A 95 8.40 17.89 1.10
N THR A 96 7.76 18.84 0.41
CA THR A 96 8.48 20.02 -0.12
C THR A 96 8.97 20.97 0.97
N LEU A 97 8.32 20.98 2.14
CA LEU A 97 8.62 21.83 3.29
C LEU A 97 9.49 21.13 4.34
N LEU A 98 9.57 19.78 4.31
CA LEU A 98 10.20 18.99 5.36
C LEU A 98 11.70 19.26 5.51
N GLY A 99 12.40 19.61 4.44
CA GLY A 99 13.85 19.75 4.45
C GLY A 99 14.56 18.54 3.85
N LYS A 100 15.80 18.27 4.29
CA LYS A 100 16.67 17.27 3.64
C LYS A 100 16.30 15.85 4.04
N HIS A 101 15.67 15.12 3.14
CA HIS A 101 15.26 13.73 3.31
C HIS A 101 15.44 12.90 2.04
N LYS A 102 15.24 11.59 2.18
CA LYS A 102 15.00 10.64 1.08
C LYS A 102 13.77 9.83 1.41
N GLN A 103 13.08 9.32 0.39
CA GLN A 103 11.92 8.46 0.59
C GLN A 103 11.96 7.24 -0.32
N SER A 104 11.28 6.19 0.08
CA SER A 104 10.90 5.04 -0.74
C SER A 104 9.42 4.78 -0.54
N MET A 105 8.88 3.67 -1.02
CA MET A 105 7.44 3.36 -1.00
C MET A 105 6.72 3.70 0.34
N SER A 106 7.33 3.35 1.48
CA SER A 106 6.76 3.55 2.82
C SER A 106 7.78 3.93 3.89
N CYS A 107 8.97 4.36 3.48
CA CYS A 107 10.04 4.74 4.41
C CYS A 107 10.54 6.16 4.11
N LEU A 108 10.58 6.99 5.14
CA LEU A 108 11.22 8.29 5.15
C LEU A 108 12.59 8.16 5.82
N TYR A 109 13.63 8.59 5.14
CA TYR A 109 15.01 8.51 5.61
C TYR A 109 15.55 9.91 5.91
N ILE A 110 15.99 10.14 7.14
CA ILE A 110 16.51 11.41 7.65
C ILE A 110 17.89 11.17 8.23
N ASN A 111 18.90 11.88 7.72
CA ASN A 111 20.27 11.70 8.23
C ASN A 111 20.44 12.33 9.61
N LYS A 112 19.91 13.54 9.83
CA LYS A 112 19.91 14.26 11.10
C LYS A 112 18.58 14.96 11.28
N LEU A 113 18.02 14.98 12.49
CA LEU A 113 16.79 15.72 12.76
C LEU A 113 16.96 17.25 12.57
N ALA A 114 18.18 17.75 12.73
CA ALA A 114 18.50 19.16 12.48
C ALA A 114 18.38 19.57 10.98
N ASP A 115 18.33 18.60 10.07
CA ASP A 115 18.22 18.86 8.63
C ASP A 115 16.76 19.04 8.16
N ILE A 116 15.77 18.88 9.07
CA ILE A 116 14.34 18.90 8.74
C ILE A 116 13.55 19.81 9.67
N ASP A 117 12.36 20.21 9.20
CA ASP A 117 11.37 20.90 10.04
C ASP A 117 10.57 19.89 10.87
N LEU A 118 10.72 19.94 12.18
CA LEU A 118 10.04 19.05 13.13
C LEU A 118 8.53 19.32 13.22
N GLY A 119 8.09 20.55 12.95
CA GLY A 119 6.67 20.91 12.90
C GLY A 119 5.97 20.25 11.71
N VAL A 120 6.61 20.28 10.54
CA VAL A 120 6.15 19.58 9.34
C VAL A 120 6.13 18.07 9.58
N LEU A 121 7.19 17.49 10.16
CA LEU A 121 7.22 16.08 10.50
C LEU A 121 6.10 15.71 11.48
N ARG A 122 5.85 16.52 12.50
CA ARG A 122 4.74 16.30 13.46
C ARG A 122 3.38 16.29 12.75
N ALA A 123 3.13 17.20 11.83
CA ALA A 123 1.89 17.25 11.06
C ALA A 123 1.71 15.97 10.23
N MET A 124 2.76 15.51 9.53
CA MET A 124 2.75 14.25 8.78
C MET A 124 2.46 13.04 9.68
N LEU A 125 3.12 12.94 10.84
CA LEU A 125 2.91 11.84 11.78
C LEU A 125 1.51 11.85 12.40
N THR A 126 0.96 13.02 12.71
CA THR A 126 -0.41 13.17 13.22
C THR A 126 -1.43 12.71 12.17
N GLN A 127 -1.24 13.11 10.93
CA GLN A 127 -2.07 12.68 9.81
C GLN A 127 -1.96 11.16 9.59
N SER A 128 -0.74 10.61 9.59
CA SER A 128 -0.49 9.18 9.48
C SER A 128 -1.19 8.40 10.58
N PHE A 129 -1.05 8.84 11.84
CA PHE A 129 -1.69 8.18 12.97
C PHE A 129 -3.22 8.17 12.86
N ALA A 130 -3.83 9.28 12.43
CA ALA A 130 -5.28 9.36 12.22
C ALA A 130 -5.75 8.43 11.08
N LEU A 131 -5.01 8.38 9.97
CA LEU A 131 -5.32 7.51 8.83
C LEU A 131 -5.21 6.03 9.19
N VAL A 132 -4.20 5.67 9.98
CA VAL A 132 -3.96 4.29 10.42
C VAL A 132 -4.92 3.88 11.56
N ALA A 133 -5.47 4.85 12.29
CA ALA A 133 -6.51 4.62 13.32
C ALA A 133 -7.89 4.38 12.75
N ALA A 134 -8.19 4.98 11.60
CA ALA A 134 -9.46 4.69 10.94
C ALA A 134 -9.52 3.17 10.72
N PRO A 135 -10.60 2.49 11.16
CA PRO A 135 -10.80 1.13 10.75
C PRO A 135 -10.64 1.14 9.24
N GLN A 136 -9.63 0.45 8.73
CA GLN A 136 -9.59 0.14 7.32
C GLN A 136 -10.88 -0.63 7.09
N THR A 137 -11.91 0.05 6.60
CA THR A 137 -13.09 -0.65 6.12
C THR A 137 -12.56 -1.53 5.02
N LYS A 138 -12.30 -2.79 5.39
CA LYS A 138 -11.87 -3.79 4.46
C LYS A 138 -12.94 -3.76 3.38
N THR A 139 -12.55 -3.38 2.19
CA THR A 139 -13.45 -3.54 1.04
C THR A 139 -13.79 -5.02 0.99
N THR A 140 -15.00 -5.35 1.44
CA THR A 140 -15.45 -6.74 1.59
C THR A 140 -16.40 -7.14 0.47
N THR A 141 -16.90 -6.15 -0.25
CA THR A 141 -17.86 -6.34 -1.35
C THR A 141 -17.38 -5.65 -2.63
N VAL A 142 -17.91 -6.10 -3.77
CA VAL A 142 -17.67 -5.46 -5.06
C VAL A 142 -18.17 -4.01 -5.02
N ASP A 143 -19.32 -3.74 -4.41
CA ASP A 143 -19.90 -2.39 -4.35
C ASP A 143 -19.03 -1.41 -3.55
N GLU A 144 -18.45 -1.85 -2.43
CA GLU A 144 -17.48 -1.04 -1.67
C GLU A 144 -16.22 -0.76 -2.48
N TYR A 145 -15.73 -1.74 -3.25
CA TYR A 145 -14.60 -1.52 -4.16
C TYR A 145 -14.97 -0.49 -5.23
N LEU A 146 -16.13 -0.63 -5.87
CA LEU A 146 -16.60 0.32 -6.87
C LEU A 146 -16.68 1.74 -6.31
N ALA A 147 -17.16 1.90 -5.08
CA ALA A 147 -17.19 3.21 -4.41
C ALA A 147 -15.79 3.79 -4.15
N SER A 148 -14.76 2.94 -4.02
CA SER A 148 -13.37 3.34 -3.76
C SER A 148 -12.56 3.67 -5.03
N VAL A 149 -13.05 3.33 -6.22
CA VAL A 149 -12.38 3.65 -7.49
C VAL A 149 -12.27 5.17 -7.64
N PRO A 150 -11.06 5.71 -7.90
CA PRO A 150 -10.85 7.15 -8.05
C PRO A 150 -11.81 7.78 -9.06
N ALA A 151 -12.37 8.95 -8.73
CA ALA A 151 -13.38 9.62 -9.56
C ALA A 151 -12.90 9.83 -11.03
N ALA A 152 -11.61 10.14 -11.22
CA ALA A 152 -11.03 10.30 -12.56
C ALA A 152 -11.01 8.98 -13.36
N ALA A 153 -10.86 7.84 -12.70
CA ALA A 153 -10.82 6.53 -13.34
C ALA A 153 -12.22 5.92 -13.51
N ARG A 154 -13.19 6.34 -12.73
CA ARG A 154 -14.50 5.69 -12.62
C ARG A 154 -15.23 5.49 -13.96
N PRO A 155 -15.35 6.50 -14.83
CA PRO A 155 -16.06 6.31 -16.10
C PRO A 155 -15.42 5.23 -16.98
N LYS A 156 -14.09 5.25 -17.11
CA LYS A 156 -13.37 4.22 -17.88
C LYS A 156 -13.34 2.86 -17.20
N PHE A 157 -13.34 2.84 -15.88
CA PHE A 157 -13.45 1.59 -15.13
C PHE A 157 -14.81 0.93 -15.36
N ASP A 158 -15.89 1.71 -15.36
CA ASP A 158 -17.24 1.19 -15.66
C ASP A 158 -17.33 0.70 -17.11
N GLU A 159 -16.67 1.37 -18.07
CA GLU A 159 -16.55 0.91 -19.46
C GLU A 159 -15.80 -0.43 -19.53
N LEU A 160 -14.62 -0.54 -18.89
CA LEU A 160 -13.86 -1.78 -18.83
C LEU A 160 -14.66 -2.92 -18.20
N ARG A 161 -15.34 -2.64 -17.09
CA ARG A 161 -16.21 -3.59 -16.40
C ARG A 161 -17.32 -4.09 -17.30
N GLN A 162 -17.93 -3.20 -18.09
CA GLN A 162 -18.98 -3.57 -19.03
C GLN A 162 -18.44 -4.48 -20.14
N ILE A 163 -17.28 -4.16 -20.72
CA ILE A 163 -16.60 -5.02 -21.72
C ILE A 163 -16.40 -6.44 -21.17
N VAL A 164 -15.92 -6.57 -19.92
CA VAL A 164 -15.70 -7.90 -19.32
C VAL A 164 -17.02 -8.64 -19.08
N ARG A 165 -18.05 -7.96 -18.62
CA ARG A 165 -19.39 -8.55 -18.40
C ARG A 165 -20.05 -9.02 -19.70
N ASP A 166 -19.94 -8.24 -20.75
CA ASP A 166 -20.48 -8.59 -22.07
C ASP A 166 -19.73 -9.77 -22.69
N THR A 167 -18.42 -9.86 -22.41
CA THR A 167 -17.58 -10.98 -22.89
C THR A 167 -17.82 -12.27 -22.09
N LEU A 168 -18.15 -12.15 -20.80
CA LEU A 168 -18.35 -13.27 -19.87
C LEU A 168 -19.72 -13.20 -19.19
N PRO A 169 -20.83 -13.30 -19.92
CA PRO A 169 -22.18 -13.05 -19.37
C PRO A 169 -22.59 -14.03 -18.27
N SER A 170 -22.00 -15.22 -18.22
CA SER A 170 -22.27 -16.22 -17.18
C SER A 170 -21.32 -16.14 -16.00
N SER A 171 -20.37 -15.21 -15.99
CA SER A 171 -19.43 -15.08 -14.89
C SER A 171 -20.04 -14.38 -13.68
N LYS A 172 -19.53 -14.71 -12.50
CA LYS A 172 -19.91 -14.05 -11.23
C LYS A 172 -18.83 -13.05 -10.82
N GLU A 173 -19.21 -11.79 -10.65
CA GLU A 173 -18.32 -10.79 -10.04
C GLU A 173 -18.13 -11.09 -8.56
N VAL A 174 -16.89 -11.07 -8.10
CA VAL A 174 -16.49 -11.26 -6.71
C VAL A 174 -15.39 -10.28 -6.34
N LEU A 175 -15.31 -9.92 -5.08
CA LEU A 175 -14.11 -9.27 -4.58
C LEU A 175 -13.04 -10.35 -4.32
N SER A 176 -11.89 -10.21 -4.93
CA SER A 176 -10.77 -11.13 -4.75
C SER A 176 -9.46 -10.35 -4.87
N TYR A 177 -8.53 -10.57 -3.94
CA TYR A 177 -7.31 -9.77 -3.80
C TYR A 177 -7.56 -8.25 -3.62
N GLY A 178 -8.75 -7.87 -3.08
CA GLY A 178 -9.12 -6.47 -2.89
C GLY A 178 -9.51 -5.73 -4.17
N ILE A 179 -9.74 -6.43 -5.29
CA ILE A 179 -10.16 -5.90 -6.60
C ILE A 179 -11.30 -6.72 -7.17
N VAL A 180 -11.90 -6.25 -8.27
CA VAL A 180 -12.97 -7.01 -8.93
C VAL A 180 -12.39 -8.18 -9.70
N GLY A 181 -12.86 -9.38 -9.37
CA GLY A 181 -12.54 -10.62 -10.05
C GLY A 181 -13.77 -11.27 -10.67
N TYR A 182 -13.60 -12.01 -11.78
CA TYR A 182 -14.65 -12.72 -12.47
C TYR A 182 -14.45 -14.23 -12.34
N LYS A 183 -15.39 -14.89 -11.68
CA LYS A 183 -15.47 -16.35 -11.58
C LYS A 183 -16.25 -16.90 -12.77
N ILE A 184 -15.63 -17.82 -13.49
CA ILE A 184 -16.23 -18.53 -14.63
C ILE A 184 -16.75 -19.88 -14.16
N ASP A 185 -16.13 -20.44 -13.16
CA ASP A 185 -16.49 -21.69 -12.49
C ASP A 185 -16.58 -21.48 -10.96
N GLU A 186 -16.99 -22.50 -10.21
CA GLU A 186 -17.12 -22.44 -8.76
C GLU A 186 -15.77 -22.34 -8.01
N LYS A 187 -14.63 -22.53 -8.70
CA LYS A 187 -13.34 -22.61 -8.04
C LYS A 187 -12.76 -21.24 -7.67
N ARG A 188 -12.34 -20.46 -8.67
CA ARG A 188 -11.65 -19.18 -8.45
C ARG A 188 -11.90 -18.19 -9.58
N ALA A 189 -11.76 -16.88 -9.28
CA ALA A 189 -11.73 -15.87 -10.33
C ALA A 189 -10.47 -16.04 -11.21
N ARG A 190 -10.63 -15.81 -12.52
CA ARG A 190 -9.55 -15.92 -13.51
C ARG A 190 -9.18 -14.59 -14.15
N VAL A 191 -10.14 -13.68 -14.27
CA VAL A 191 -9.94 -12.33 -14.79
C VAL A 191 -10.10 -11.36 -13.63
N PHE A 192 -9.20 -10.40 -13.50
CA PHE A 192 -9.27 -9.37 -12.47
C PHE A 192 -9.09 -7.99 -13.10
N ILE A 193 -9.85 -7.01 -12.62
CA ILE A 193 -9.74 -5.63 -13.07
C ILE A 193 -9.60 -4.69 -11.89
N SER A 194 -8.85 -3.61 -12.08
CA SER A 194 -8.73 -2.55 -11.08
C SER A 194 -8.64 -1.16 -11.70
N GLY A 195 -9.12 -0.16 -10.94
CA GLY A 195 -9.04 1.26 -11.29
C GLY A 195 -8.11 2.00 -10.33
N TRP A 196 -7.16 2.74 -10.87
CA TRP A 196 -6.16 3.53 -10.17
C TRP A 196 -6.26 5.00 -10.53
N LYS A 197 -5.51 5.86 -9.86
CA LYS A 197 -5.57 7.32 -10.07
C LYS A 197 -5.27 7.74 -11.52
N ASP A 198 -4.41 7.01 -12.21
CA ASP A 198 -3.85 7.35 -13.54
C ASP A 198 -4.04 6.24 -14.58
N HIS A 199 -4.58 5.07 -14.20
CA HIS A 199 -4.74 3.95 -15.11
C HIS A 199 -5.80 2.95 -14.68
N LEU A 200 -6.15 2.04 -15.59
CA LEU A 200 -6.85 0.79 -15.30
C LEU A 200 -5.89 -0.37 -15.47
N ALA A 201 -6.17 -1.48 -14.82
CA ALA A 201 -5.37 -2.69 -14.98
C ALA A 201 -6.23 -3.95 -15.14
N ILE A 202 -5.70 -4.91 -15.92
CA ILE A 202 -6.21 -6.29 -16.04
C ILE A 202 -5.13 -7.26 -15.61
N TYR A 203 -5.54 -8.30 -14.92
CA TYR A 203 -4.66 -9.37 -14.43
C TYR A 203 -5.27 -10.75 -14.66
N PRO A 204 -4.42 -11.79 -14.82
CA PRO A 204 -3.00 -11.74 -15.15
C PRO A 204 -2.76 -11.41 -16.62
N ILE A 205 -1.51 -11.35 -17.08
CA ILE A 205 -1.17 -11.32 -18.50
C ILE A 205 -1.45 -12.68 -19.11
N PRO A 206 -2.18 -12.78 -20.26
CA PRO A 206 -2.37 -14.04 -20.99
C PRO A 206 -1.05 -14.70 -21.38
N LYS A 207 -1.05 -16.03 -21.49
CA LYS A 207 0.16 -16.78 -21.85
C LYS A 207 0.37 -16.92 -23.36
N ASP A 208 -0.65 -16.69 -24.18
CA ASP A 208 -0.54 -16.78 -25.63
C ASP A 208 0.49 -15.79 -26.17
N ALA A 209 1.49 -16.30 -26.89
CA ALA A 209 2.62 -15.53 -27.39
C ALA A 209 2.22 -14.53 -28.50
N GLY A 210 1.20 -14.84 -29.29
CA GLY A 210 0.68 -13.96 -30.35
C GLY A 210 -0.04 -12.75 -29.73
N LEU A 211 -0.85 -13.01 -28.72
CA LEU A 211 -1.55 -11.97 -27.98
C LEU A 211 -0.59 -11.09 -27.18
N GLN A 212 0.45 -11.68 -26.53
CA GLN A 212 1.47 -10.91 -25.81
C GLN A 212 2.21 -9.91 -26.70
N LYS A 213 2.45 -10.21 -27.98
CA LYS A 213 3.07 -9.27 -28.93
C LYS A 213 2.18 -8.03 -29.14
N GLN A 214 0.86 -8.22 -29.24
CA GLN A 214 -0.10 -7.13 -29.37
C GLN A 214 -0.25 -6.33 -28.06
N LEU A 215 -0.08 -6.99 -26.93
CA LEU A 215 -0.17 -6.41 -25.59
C LEU A 215 1.12 -5.71 -25.12
N ALA A 216 2.22 -5.80 -25.87
CA ALA A 216 3.50 -5.23 -25.48
C ALA A 216 3.44 -3.76 -24.99
N PRO A 217 2.66 -2.85 -25.62
CA PRO A 217 2.54 -1.46 -25.14
C PRO A 217 1.86 -1.34 -23.75
N TYR A 218 1.06 -2.33 -23.38
CA TYR A 218 0.26 -2.34 -22.15
C TYR A 218 0.88 -3.16 -21.02
N ILE A 219 1.92 -3.94 -21.29
CA ILE A 219 2.56 -4.78 -20.25
C ILE A 219 3.39 -3.91 -19.31
N LYS A 220 3.08 -3.97 -18.02
CA LYS A 220 3.87 -3.38 -16.93
C LYS A 220 4.22 -4.45 -15.89
N GLY A 221 5.52 -4.64 -15.68
CA GLY A 221 5.98 -5.66 -14.74
C GLY A 221 5.67 -7.09 -15.18
N LYS A 222 5.50 -8.00 -14.22
CA LYS A 222 5.41 -9.46 -14.48
C LYS A 222 3.99 -9.99 -14.68
N GLY A 223 2.95 -9.20 -14.42
CA GLY A 223 1.57 -9.73 -14.39
C GLY A 223 0.47 -8.70 -14.66
N THR A 224 0.79 -7.48 -15.06
CA THR A 224 -0.15 -6.38 -15.18
C THR A 224 -0.26 -5.89 -16.62
N LEU A 225 -1.49 -5.82 -17.11
CA LEU A 225 -1.83 -5.01 -18.28
C LEU A 225 -2.32 -3.65 -17.80
N TRP A 226 -1.70 -2.58 -18.26
CA TRP A 226 -1.87 -1.22 -17.80
C TRP A 226 -2.45 -0.35 -18.92
N PHE A 227 -3.59 0.27 -18.70
CA PHE A 227 -4.31 1.10 -19.67
C PHE A 227 -4.42 2.53 -19.13
N PRO A 228 -3.82 3.53 -19.80
CA PRO A 228 -3.85 4.91 -19.35
C PRO A 228 -5.27 5.51 -19.43
N LEU A 229 -5.57 6.46 -18.53
CA LEU A 229 -6.89 7.10 -18.51
C LEU A 229 -7.10 8.12 -19.64
N ASP A 230 -6.05 8.62 -20.27
CA ASP A 230 -6.09 9.63 -21.32
C ASP A 230 -6.23 9.05 -22.74
N ALA A 231 -6.17 7.72 -22.90
CA ALA A 231 -6.33 7.03 -24.18
C ALA A 231 -7.61 6.17 -24.22
N PRO A 232 -8.27 5.96 -25.36
CA PRO A 232 -9.42 5.04 -25.46
C PRO A 232 -9.00 3.60 -25.12
N LEU A 233 -9.93 2.83 -24.57
CA LEU A 233 -9.68 1.41 -24.32
C LEU A 233 -9.61 0.64 -25.64
N PRO A 234 -8.61 -0.24 -25.83
CA PRO A 234 -8.52 -1.11 -27.02
C PRO A 234 -9.50 -2.28 -26.87
N THR A 235 -10.80 -2.01 -27.05
CA THR A 235 -11.92 -2.92 -26.73
C THR A 235 -11.75 -4.31 -27.35
N ALA A 236 -11.41 -4.40 -28.66
CA ALA A 236 -11.22 -5.69 -29.32
C ALA A 236 -10.08 -6.51 -28.70
N LEU A 237 -9.00 -5.85 -28.32
CA LEU A 237 -7.86 -6.49 -27.67
C LEU A 237 -8.21 -6.94 -26.25
N ILE A 238 -8.97 -6.13 -25.50
CA ILE A 238 -9.45 -6.48 -24.15
C ILE A 238 -10.37 -7.69 -24.21
N ILE A 239 -11.30 -7.75 -25.15
CA ILE A 239 -12.17 -8.91 -25.36
C ILE A 239 -11.35 -10.17 -25.55
N HIS A 240 -10.31 -10.12 -26.41
CA HIS A 240 -9.44 -11.26 -26.67
C HIS A 240 -8.67 -11.69 -25.40
N VAL A 241 -8.16 -10.72 -24.63
CA VAL A 241 -7.52 -10.97 -23.32
C VAL A 241 -8.45 -11.70 -22.37
N VAL A 242 -9.70 -11.19 -22.26
CA VAL A 242 -10.69 -11.74 -21.33
C VAL A 242 -11.09 -13.16 -21.73
N GLN A 243 -11.26 -13.45 -23.02
CA GLN A 243 -11.57 -14.78 -23.54
C GLN A 243 -10.42 -15.77 -23.27
N GLU A 244 -9.18 -15.36 -23.52
CA GLU A 244 -8.00 -16.20 -23.28
C GLU A 244 -7.81 -16.53 -21.79
N LEU A 245 -8.03 -15.55 -20.90
CA LEU A 245 -7.95 -15.76 -19.46
C LEU A 245 -9.10 -16.62 -18.92
N ALA A 246 -10.22 -16.65 -19.61
CA ALA A 246 -11.41 -17.42 -19.26
C ALA A 246 -11.30 -18.91 -19.66
N ALA A 247 -10.58 -19.19 -20.73
CA ALA A 247 -10.36 -20.57 -21.21
C ALA A 247 -9.54 -21.40 -20.23
#